data_05d1f1df72cd2fafad2c13524955b07e
#
_entry.id   05d1f1df72cd2fafad2c13524955b07e
#
_cell.length_a   1.000
_cell.length_b   1.000
_cell.length_c   1.000
_cell.angle_alpha   90.00
_cell.angle_beta   90.00
_cell.angle_gamma   90.00
#
_symmetry.space_group_name_H-M   'P 1'
#
loop_
_entity.id
_entity.type
_entity.pdbx_description
1 polymer ?
#
loop_
_entity_poly.entity_id
_entity_poly.type
_entity_poly.pdbx_seq_one_letter_code
_entity_poly.pdbx_strand_id
1 'polypeptide(L)'
;MSDSHRQRGWLLAQQGRDDLAEREFRLALADDPHDAVTHALLALVLAGQETRRAEALTEARVAVGLAPDDAFARGVEARVHLEAERWDEAERAAREAILIDPDDPDHFSILAAAYLARSRWADALDAADEGLELDPEHTACANLRATALVHLNRRDEAGATLHGALARDPDNSHTHANQGWASLHAGDRRAALDHFREALRLDPESDWAREGLAEALKARNPLYAAMLRYFLWMERLSPRTRWIVILGGYFGFRLTRGVARSNPGLEPFLLPLMIAYGVFVLLSWTARPLSDAVLMASTDGRY
;
A
#
# COMPACT_ATOMS: atom_id res chain seq x y z
N MET A 1 8.41 -36.19 15.97
CA MET A 1 8.98 -35.83 14.65
C MET A 1 8.28 -34.60 14.10
N SER A 2 7.01 -34.36 14.39
CA SER A 2 6.22 -33.17 14.00
C SER A 2 6.93 -31.86 14.33
N ASP A 3 7.39 -31.65 15.56
CA ASP A 3 8.11 -30.42 15.97
C ASP A 3 9.38 -30.13 15.14
N SER A 4 10.11 -31.17 14.73
CA SER A 4 11.32 -30.96 13.93
C SER A 4 11.00 -30.53 12.48
N HIS A 5 9.89 -31.00 11.93
CA HIS A 5 9.39 -30.57 10.63
C HIS A 5 8.85 -29.14 10.70
N ARG A 6 8.07 -28.81 11.75
CA ARG A 6 7.56 -27.45 11.96
C ARG A 6 8.69 -26.43 12.10
N GLN A 7 9.72 -26.71 12.91
CA GLN A 7 10.87 -25.83 13.08
C GLN A 7 11.65 -25.61 11.75
N ARG A 8 11.87 -26.69 10.98
CA ARG A 8 12.52 -26.56 9.66
C ARG A 8 11.67 -25.75 8.69
N GLY A 9 10.37 -26.01 8.66
CA GLY A 9 9.42 -25.26 7.85
C GLY A 9 9.47 -23.76 8.17
N TRP A 10 9.46 -23.42 9.46
CA TRP A 10 9.57 -22.05 9.92
C TRP A 10 10.89 -21.37 9.46
N LEU A 11 12.02 -22.02 9.64
CA LEU A 11 13.31 -21.50 9.19
C LEU A 11 13.38 -21.32 7.68
N LEU A 12 12.77 -22.20 6.90
CA LEU A 12 12.69 -22.10 5.44
C LEU A 12 11.79 -20.94 5.02
N ALA A 13 10.65 -20.74 5.68
CA ALA A 13 9.76 -19.62 5.44
C ALA A 13 10.44 -18.26 5.73
N GLN A 14 11.21 -18.15 6.80
CA GLN A 14 12.02 -16.96 7.10
C GLN A 14 13.10 -16.66 6.03
N GLN A 15 13.51 -17.66 5.27
CA GLN A 15 14.46 -17.51 4.15
C GLN A 15 13.75 -17.27 2.80
N GLY A 16 12.43 -17.09 2.78
CA GLY A 16 11.64 -16.93 1.55
C GLY A 16 11.54 -18.22 0.71
N ARG A 17 11.86 -19.40 1.30
CA ARG A 17 11.83 -20.70 0.61
C ARG A 17 10.48 -21.39 0.81
N ASP A 18 9.42 -20.74 0.37
CA ASP A 18 8.04 -21.09 0.66
C ASP A 18 7.65 -22.50 0.21
N ASP A 19 8.09 -22.93 -0.98
CA ASP A 19 7.82 -24.29 -1.48
C ASP A 19 8.41 -25.39 -0.58
N LEU A 20 9.55 -25.13 0.04
CA LEU A 20 10.19 -26.07 0.95
C LEU A 20 9.58 -26.01 2.35
N ALA A 21 9.24 -24.80 2.80
CA ALA A 21 8.53 -24.59 4.06
C ALA A 21 7.18 -25.33 4.04
N GLU A 22 6.42 -25.19 2.97
CA GLU A 22 5.16 -25.90 2.77
C GLU A 22 5.32 -27.42 2.89
N ARG A 23 6.33 -28.00 2.25
CA ARG A 23 6.58 -29.45 2.33
C ARG A 23 6.83 -29.89 3.79
N GLU A 24 7.64 -29.14 4.51
CA GLU A 24 7.94 -29.45 5.91
C GLU A 24 6.70 -29.31 6.80
N PHE A 25 5.88 -28.27 6.60
CA PHE A 25 4.62 -28.12 7.35
C PHE A 25 3.63 -29.25 7.05
N ARG A 26 3.52 -29.68 5.80
CA ARG A 26 2.68 -30.84 5.46
C ARG A 26 3.17 -32.15 6.06
N LEU A 27 4.49 -32.34 6.18
CA LEU A 27 5.05 -33.48 6.88
C LEU A 27 4.76 -33.42 8.38
N ALA A 28 4.83 -32.21 8.99
CA ALA A 28 4.45 -32.01 10.38
C ALA A 28 2.97 -32.36 10.61
N LEU A 29 2.07 -31.92 9.71
CA LEU A 29 0.63 -32.22 9.79
C LEU A 29 0.29 -33.68 9.48
N ALA A 30 1.13 -34.39 8.72
CA ALA A 30 0.98 -35.84 8.55
C ALA A 30 1.28 -36.61 9.84
N ASP A 31 2.20 -36.09 10.68
CA ASP A 31 2.52 -36.66 12.00
C ASP A 31 1.48 -36.22 13.07
N ASP A 32 1.03 -34.94 13.02
CA ASP A 32 0.04 -34.38 13.94
C ASP A 32 -0.98 -33.51 13.19
N PRO A 33 -2.11 -34.07 12.77
CA PRO A 33 -3.16 -33.36 12.04
C PRO A 33 -3.93 -32.32 12.86
N HIS A 34 -3.69 -32.21 14.18
CA HIS A 34 -4.37 -31.29 15.06
C HIS A 34 -3.46 -30.19 15.61
N ASP A 35 -2.27 -30.02 15.05
CA ASP A 35 -1.36 -28.94 15.42
C ASP A 35 -1.84 -27.59 14.81
N ALA A 36 -2.57 -26.81 15.61
CA ALA A 36 -3.11 -25.51 15.20
C ALA A 36 -2.02 -24.54 14.69
N VAL A 37 -0.86 -24.54 15.35
CA VAL A 37 0.27 -23.67 14.99
C VAL A 37 0.81 -24.02 13.60
N THR A 38 0.95 -25.31 13.28
CA THR A 38 1.42 -25.74 11.95
C THR A 38 0.40 -25.41 10.87
N HIS A 39 -0.92 -25.54 11.12
CA HIS A 39 -1.96 -25.07 10.20
C HIS A 39 -1.86 -23.55 9.95
N ALA A 40 -1.65 -22.76 11.00
CA ALA A 40 -1.47 -21.31 10.90
C ALA A 40 -0.23 -20.94 10.06
N LEU A 41 0.91 -21.58 10.32
CA LEU A 41 2.15 -21.35 9.57
C LEU A 41 2.02 -21.75 8.09
N LEU A 42 1.35 -22.88 7.82
CA LEU A 42 1.04 -23.28 6.43
C LEU A 42 0.14 -22.25 5.76
N ALA A 43 -0.87 -21.72 6.44
CA ALA A 43 -1.75 -20.69 5.93
C ALA A 43 -0.98 -19.42 5.52
N LEU A 44 0.00 -18.98 6.33
CA LEU A 44 0.84 -17.81 6.01
C LEU A 44 1.65 -18.03 4.73
N VAL A 45 2.30 -19.18 4.57
CA VAL A 45 3.10 -19.51 3.38
C VAL A 45 2.23 -19.58 2.12
N LEU A 46 1.00 -20.12 2.25
CA LEU A 46 0.06 -20.21 1.14
C LEU A 46 -0.55 -18.84 0.76
N ALA A 47 -0.73 -17.96 1.73
CA ALA A 47 -1.35 -16.64 1.52
C ALA A 47 -0.54 -15.75 0.58
N GLY A 48 0.81 -15.86 0.61
CA GLY A 48 1.70 -15.15 -0.31
C GLY A 48 1.55 -15.58 -1.79
N GLN A 49 0.88 -16.70 -2.06
CA GLN A 49 0.65 -17.22 -3.40
C GLN A 49 -0.77 -16.90 -3.87
N GLU A 50 -0.93 -15.99 -4.82
CA GLU A 50 -2.23 -15.49 -5.28
C GLU A 50 -3.22 -16.61 -5.65
N THR A 51 -2.75 -17.64 -6.35
CA THR A 51 -3.55 -18.78 -6.80
C THR A 51 -4.00 -19.70 -5.66
N ARG A 52 -3.40 -19.58 -4.47
CA ARG A 52 -3.61 -20.47 -3.33
C ARG A 52 -4.28 -19.80 -2.13
N ARG A 53 -4.73 -18.57 -2.25
CA ARG A 53 -5.44 -17.82 -1.19
C ARG A 53 -6.65 -18.58 -0.62
N ALA A 54 -7.37 -19.34 -1.46
CA ALA A 54 -8.51 -20.15 -0.99
C ALA A 54 -8.08 -21.30 -0.06
N GLU A 55 -6.95 -21.93 -0.34
CA GLU A 55 -6.35 -22.97 0.52
C GLU A 55 -5.84 -22.34 1.83
N ALA A 56 -5.14 -21.21 1.74
CA ALA A 56 -4.69 -20.46 2.91
C ALA A 56 -5.85 -20.14 3.87
N LEU A 57 -6.98 -19.65 3.33
CA LEU A 57 -8.19 -19.39 4.13
C LEU A 57 -8.75 -20.67 4.79
N THR A 58 -8.58 -21.82 4.17
CA THR A 58 -9.04 -23.10 4.74
C THR A 58 -8.14 -23.49 5.92
N GLU A 59 -6.82 -23.43 5.74
CA GLU A 59 -5.85 -23.76 6.77
C GLU A 59 -5.95 -22.81 7.98
N ALA A 60 -6.12 -21.51 7.74
CA ALA A 60 -6.33 -20.52 8.81
C ALA A 60 -7.59 -20.82 9.64
N ARG A 61 -8.71 -21.20 9.00
CA ARG A 61 -9.92 -21.61 9.71
C ARG A 61 -9.74 -22.89 10.52
N VAL A 62 -8.97 -23.85 10.00
CA VAL A 62 -8.64 -25.07 10.76
C VAL A 62 -7.85 -24.69 12.00
N ALA A 63 -6.81 -23.84 11.87
CA ALA A 63 -6.03 -23.37 13.01
C ALA A 63 -6.89 -22.75 14.10
N VAL A 64 -7.76 -21.81 13.74
CA VAL A 64 -8.69 -21.16 14.66
C VAL A 64 -9.70 -22.15 15.24
N GLY A 65 -10.18 -23.11 14.46
CA GLY A 65 -11.09 -24.15 14.95
C GLY A 65 -10.46 -25.07 15.99
N LEU A 66 -9.14 -25.32 15.87
CA LEU A 66 -8.37 -26.14 16.84
C LEU A 66 -7.98 -25.34 18.09
N ALA A 67 -7.71 -24.04 17.93
CA ALA A 67 -7.27 -23.15 19.01
C ALA A 67 -8.01 -21.79 18.96
N PRO A 68 -9.30 -21.73 19.34
CA PRO A 68 -10.13 -20.52 19.17
C PRO A 68 -9.68 -19.33 20.03
N ASP A 69 -9.01 -19.60 21.16
CA ASP A 69 -8.50 -18.60 22.10
C ASP A 69 -6.99 -18.32 21.90
N ASP A 70 -6.42 -18.71 20.77
CA ASP A 70 -5.02 -18.45 20.42
C ASP A 70 -4.94 -17.18 19.57
N ALA A 71 -4.31 -16.12 20.11
CA ALA A 71 -4.11 -14.86 19.42
C ALA A 71 -3.29 -15.01 18.12
N PHE A 72 -2.29 -15.89 18.10
CA PHE A 72 -1.50 -16.15 16.90
C PHE A 72 -2.37 -16.73 15.78
N ALA A 73 -3.21 -17.73 16.07
CA ALA A 73 -4.11 -18.31 15.07
C ALA A 73 -5.10 -17.26 14.52
N ARG A 74 -5.63 -16.39 15.38
CA ARG A 74 -6.50 -15.26 14.98
C ARG A 74 -5.76 -14.21 14.18
N GLY A 75 -4.53 -13.85 14.58
CA GLY A 75 -3.68 -12.92 13.83
C GLY A 75 -3.36 -13.44 12.44
N VAL A 76 -3.08 -14.73 12.32
CA VAL A 76 -2.88 -15.38 11.01
C VAL A 76 -4.16 -15.36 10.19
N GLU A 77 -5.32 -15.69 10.76
CA GLU A 77 -6.60 -15.59 10.07
C GLU A 77 -6.82 -14.17 9.51
N ALA A 78 -6.54 -13.14 10.31
CA ALA A 78 -6.65 -11.75 9.91
C ALA A 78 -5.73 -11.42 8.74
N ARG A 79 -4.47 -11.86 8.80
CA ARG A 79 -3.50 -11.65 7.72
C ARG A 79 -3.90 -12.36 6.43
N VAL A 80 -4.36 -13.59 6.51
CA VAL A 80 -4.84 -14.36 5.34
C VAL A 80 -6.07 -13.70 4.71
N HIS A 81 -6.96 -13.16 5.53
CA HIS A 81 -8.09 -12.36 5.02
C HIS A 81 -7.60 -11.07 4.34
N LEU A 82 -6.58 -10.40 4.88
CA LEU A 82 -5.98 -9.20 4.28
C LEU A 82 -5.42 -9.51 2.89
N GLU A 83 -4.62 -10.58 2.74
CA GLU A 83 -4.05 -11.03 1.46
C GLU A 83 -5.13 -11.47 0.46
N ALA A 84 -6.26 -11.97 0.96
CA ALA A 84 -7.41 -12.34 0.14
C ALA A 84 -8.35 -11.16 -0.18
N GLU A 85 -7.96 -9.93 0.17
CA GLU A 85 -8.73 -8.68 -0.04
C GLU A 85 -10.11 -8.68 0.66
N ARG A 86 -10.23 -9.45 1.74
CA ARG A 86 -11.42 -9.53 2.57
C ARG A 86 -11.29 -8.61 3.79
N TRP A 87 -11.40 -7.32 3.52
CA TRP A 87 -11.04 -6.27 4.49
C TRP A 87 -11.89 -6.28 5.76
N ASP A 88 -13.19 -6.57 5.65
CA ASP A 88 -14.11 -6.61 6.80
C ASP A 88 -13.82 -7.81 7.72
N GLU A 89 -13.50 -8.96 7.12
CA GLU A 89 -13.12 -10.16 7.86
C GLU A 89 -11.73 -9.98 8.49
N ALA A 90 -10.78 -9.35 7.80
CA ALA A 90 -9.46 -9.03 8.32
C ALA A 90 -9.56 -8.09 9.55
N GLU A 91 -10.34 -7.00 9.46
CA GLU A 91 -10.60 -6.10 10.58
C GLU A 91 -11.17 -6.85 11.81
N ARG A 92 -12.17 -7.71 11.58
CA ARG A 92 -12.81 -8.47 12.67
C ARG A 92 -11.84 -9.43 13.36
N ALA A 93 -11.14 -10.24 12.57
CA ALA A 93 -10.18 -11.21 13.09
C ALA A 93 -8.99 -10.54 13.81
N ALA A 94 -8.49 -9.40 13.29
CA ALA A 94 -7.44 -8.62 13.96
C ALA A 94 -7.91 -8.07 15.33
N ARG A 95 -9.13 -7.55 15.40
CA ARG A 95 -9.71 -7.11 16.68
C ARG A 95 -9.91 -8.26 17.68
N GLU A 96 -10.30 -9.45 17.21
CA GLU A 96 -10.39 -10.63 18.05
C GLU A 96 -9.00 -11.06 18.56
N ALA A 97 -7.94 -10.98 17.72
CA ALA A 97 -6.57 -11.24 18.14
C ALA A 97 -6.12 -10.25 19.22
N ILE A 98 -6.38 -8.94 19.07
CA ILE A 98 -6.08 -7.88 20.05
C ILE A 98 -6.83 -8.13 21.38
N LEU A 99 -8.07 -8.61 21.33
CA LEU A 99 -8.82 -8.93 22.55
C LEU A 99 -8.21 -10.11 23.34
N ILE A 100 -7.57 -11.05 22.64
CA ILE A 100 -6.90 -12.20 23.27
C ILE A 100 -5.51 -11.82 23.78
N ASP A 101 -4.73 -11.14 22.94
CA ASP A 101 -3.39 -10.63 23.28
C ASP A 101 -3.27 -9.15 22.86
N PRO A 102 -3.53 -8.22 23.80
CA PRO A 102 -3.45 -6.79 23.55
C PRO A 102 -2.01 -6.23 23.50
N ASP A 103 -1.02 -7.04 23.89
CA ASP A 103 0.37 -6.58 24.00
C ASP A 103 1.22 -6.91 22.75
N ASP A 104 0.62 -7.58 21.74
CA ASP A 104 1.31 -7.92 20.48
C ASP A 104 1.09 -6.83 19.43
N PRO A 105 2.14 -6.04 19.03
CA PRO A 105 2.04 -4.98 18.04
C PRO A 105 1.71 -5.50 16.64
N ASP A 106 1.97 -6.77 16.33
CA ASP A 106 1.63 -7.36 15.02
C ASP A 106 0.12 -7.32 14.77
N HIS A 107 -0.71 -7.51 15.77
CA HIS A 107 -2.17 -7.47 15.63
C HIS A 107 -2.66 -6.07 15.23
N PHE A 108 -2.06 -5.03 15.81
CA PHE A 108 -2.34 -3.63 15.45
C PHE A 108 -1.85 -3.29 14.05
N SER A 109 -0.71 -3.85 13.62
CA SER A 109 -0.23 -3.69 12.25
C SER A 109 -1.22 -4.26 11.22
N ILE A 110 -1.78 -5.44 11.47
CA ILE A 110 -2.78 -6.05 10.59
C ILE A 110 -4.07 -5.20 10.57
N LEU A 111 -4.51 -4.70 11.71
CA LEU A 111 -5.67 -3.84 11.83
C LEU A 111 -5.46 -2.53 11.06
N ALA A 112 -4.30 -1.88 11.23
CA ALA A 112 -3.94 -0.67 10.49
C ALA A 112 -3.92 -0.91 8.97
N ALA A 113 -3.36 -2.04 8.52
CA ALA A 113 -3.35 -2.42 7.11
C ALA A 113 -4.77 -2.61 6.55
N ALA A 114 -5.66 -3.25 7.30
CA ALA A 114 -7.06 -3.42 6.90
C ALA A 114 -7.79 -2.06 6.77
N TYR A 115 -7.51 -1.12 7.66
CA TYR A 115 -8.05 0.24 7.57
C TYR A 115 -7.48 1.01 6.38
N LEU A 116 -6.18 0.92 6.10
CA LEU A 116 -5.55 1.54 4.93
C LEU A 116 -6.19 1.04 3.63
N ALA A 117 -6.39 -0.27 3.49
CA ALA A 117 -7.01 -0.88 2.32
C ALA A 117 -8.43 -0.33 2.05
N ARG A 118 -9.13 0.09 3.11
CA ARG A 118 -10.47 0.71 3.04
C ARG A 118 -10.44 2.23 3.00
N SER A 119 -9.27 2.85 2.85
CA SER A 119 -9.09 4.31 2.87
C SER A 119 -9.56 4.98 4.19
N ARG A 120 -9.55 4.25 5.29
CA ARG A 120 -9.86 4.73 6.64
C ARG A 120 -8.59 5.24 7.31
N TRP A 121 -8.04 6.33 6.76
CA TRP A 121 -6.69 6.82 7.08
C TRP A 121 -6.50 7.21 8.56
N ALA A 122 -7.53 7.80 9.20
CA ALA A 122 -7.47 8.18 10.61
C ALA A 122 -7.44 6.94 11.52
N ASP A 123 -8.35 5.98 11.28
CA ASP A 123 -8.40 4.75 12.05
C ASP A 123 -7.11 3.91 11.87
N ALA A 124 -6.52 3.94 10.68
CA ALA A 124 -5.24 3.29 10.41
C ALA A 124 -4.08 3.94 11.16
N LEU A 125 -4.10 5.29 11.28
CA LEU A 125 -3.12 6.02 12.07
C LEU A 125 -3.22 5.65 13.54
N ASP A 126 -4.45 5.67 14.09
CA ASP A 126 -4.69 5.36 15.50
C ASP A 126 -4.23 3.92 15.83
N ALA A 127 -4.60 2.92 15.00
CA ALA A 127 -4.16 1.55 15.20
C ALA A 127 -2.62 1.39 15.11
N ALA A 128 -1.98 2.09 14.15
CA ALA A 128 -0.52 2.04 14.03
C ALA A 128 0.19 2.74 15.19
N ASP A 129 -0.39 3.83 15.73
CA ASP A 129 0.11 4.52 16.93
C ASP A 129 -0.01 3.62 18.17
N GLU A 130 -1.13 2.91 18.37
CA GLU A 130 -1.30 1.91 19.45
C GLU A 130 -0.21 0.82 19.36
N GLY A 131 0.06 0.26 18.18
CA GLY A 131 1.14 -0.72 18.01
C GLY A 131 2.54 -0.15 18.31
N LEU A 132 2.79 1.14 18.00
CA LEU A 132 4.05 1.82 18.32
C LEU A 132 4.17 2.22 19.81
N GLU A 133 3.07 2.35 20.52
CA GLU A 133 3.09 2.52 21.98
C GLU A 133 3.58 1.24 22.68
N LEU A 134 3.24 0.06 22.14
CA LEU A 134 3.69 -1.23 22.63
C LEU A 134 5.15 -1.51 22.26
N ASP A 135 5.49 -1.32 21.00
CA ASP A 135 6.85 -1.45 20.47
C ASP A 135 7.21 -0.25 19.57
N PRO A 136 7.93 0.77 20.11
CA PRO A 136 8.35 1.94 19.34
C PRO A 136 9.27 1.62 18.14
N GLU A 137 9.83 0.41 18.07
CA GLU A 137 10.70 -0.04 17.00
C GLU A 137 9.98 -0.91 15.95
N HIS A 138 8.69 -1.16 16.15
CA HIS A 138 7.90 -2.03 15.27
C HIS A 138 7.78 -1.46 13.85
N THR A 139 8.58 -2.00 12.93
CA THR A 139 8.75 -1.46 11.58
C THR A 139 7.46 -1.47 10.76
N ALA A 140 6.61 -2.52 10.90
CA ALA A 140 5.37 -2.58 10.15
C ALA A 140 4.41 -1.45 10.59
N CYS A 141 4.23 -1.22 11.90
CA CYS A 141 3.43 -0.11 12.42
C CYS A 141 3.98 1.25 11.96
N ALA A 142 5.31 1.45 12.00
CA ALA A 142 5.93 2.68 11.53
C ALA A 142 5.65 2.96 10.05
N ASN A 143 5.74 1.95 9.20
CA ASN A 143 5.44 2.06 7.78
C ASN A 143 3.95 2.36 7.51
N LEU A 144 3.03 1.69 8.21
CA LEU A 144 1.59 1.90 8.07
C LEU A 144 1.17 3.29 8.60
N ARG A 145 1.75 3.72 9.74
CA ARG A 145 1.63 5.08 10.27
C ARG A 145 2.01 6.12 9.24
N ALA A 146 3.19 5.96 8.64
CA ALA A 146 3.68 6.92 7.65
C ALA A 146 2.77 6.96 6.42
N THR A 147 2.27 5.82 5.95
CA THR A 147 1.31 5.75 4.84
C THR A 147 0.01 6.48 5.19
N ALA A 148 -0.54 6.25 6.37
CA ALA A 148 -1.73 6.96 6.85
C ALA A 148 -1.51 8.47 6.93
N LEU A 149 -0.38 8.91 7.47
CA LEU A 149 0.01 10.32 7.59
C LEU A 149 0.15 11.00 6.22
N VAL A 150 0.71 10.31 5.21
CA VAL A 150 0.78 10.83 3.84
C VAL A 150 -0.62 11.10 3.30
N HIS A 151 -1.55 10.16 3.45
CA HIS A 151 -2.94 10.34 3.00
C HIS A 151 -3.70 11.42 3.79
N LEU A 152 -3.38 11.60 5.06
CA LEU A 152 -3.91 12.68 5.91
C LEU A 152 -3.23 14.04 5.65
N ASN A 153 -2.25 14.11 4.72
CA ASN A 153 -1.47 15.30 4.40
C ASN A 153 -0.54 15.80 5.55
N ARG A 154 -0.20 14.94 6.50
CA ARG A 154 0.72 15.20 7.62
C ARG A 154 2.14 14.75 7.25
N ARG A 155 2.70 15.34 6.20
CA ARG A 155 3.92 14.86 5.51
C ARG A 155 5.18 14.94 6.36
N ASP A 156 5.32 15.98 7.15
CA ASP A 156 6.49 16.18 8.01
C ASP A 156 6.58 15.07 9.06
N GLU A 157 5.44 14.67 9.60
CA GLU A 157 5.35 13.57 10.55
C GLU A 157 5.60 12.21 9.88
N ALA A 158 5.09 12.00 8.67
CA ALA A 158 5.40 10.80 7.89
C ALA A 158 6.90 10.67 7.63
N GLY A 159 7.55 11.75 7.17
CA GLY A 159 8.99 11.79 6.93
C GLY A 159 9.80 11.51 8.18
N ALA A 160 9.43 12.10 9.33
CA ALA A 160 10.10 11.87 10.61
C ALA A 160 9.95 10.39 11.06
N THR A 161 8.77 9.80 10.90
CA THR A 161 8.52 8.39 11.23
C THR A 161 9.42 7.46 10.43
N LEU A 162 9.45 7.62 9.10
CA LEU A 162 10.24 6.78 8.20
C LEU A 162 11.74 7.01 8.37
N HIS A 163 12.16 8.25 8.62
CA HIS A 163 13.57 8.53 8.94
C HIS A 163 14.00 7.81 10.21
N GLY A 164 13.18 7.80 11.25
CA GLY A 164 13.43 7.04 12.46
C GLY A 164 13.51 5.53 12.22
N ALA A 165 12.62 4.98 11.38
CA ALA A 165 12.64 3.58 11.00
C ALA A 165 13.92 3.20 10.21
N LEU A 166 14.31 4.02 9.23
CA LEU A 166 15.55 3.82 8.44
C LEU A 166 16.83 4.01 9.26
N ALA A 167 16.81 4.84 10.31
CA ALA A 167 17.97 4.97 11.21
C ALA A 167 18.24 3.69 12.00
N ARG A 168 17.20 2.88 12.25
CA ARG A 168 17.29 1.59 12.95
C ARG A 168 17.58 0.43 12.00
N ASP A 169 16.87 0.40 10.87
CA ASP A 169 17.01 -0.61 9.82
C ASP A 169 17.25 0.05 8.45
N PRO A 170 18.52 0.37 8.12
CA PRO A 170 18.87 1.05 6.87
C PRO A 170 18.66 0.18 5.62
N ASP A 171 18.56 -1.14 5.78
CA ASP A 171 18.44 -2.08 4.67
C ASP A 171 16.99 -2.54 4.45
N ASN A 172 16.01 -1.84 5.02
CA ASN A 172 14.60 -2.16 4.84
C ASN A 172 14.05 -1.59 3.52
N SER A 173 13.89 -2.47 2.53
CA SER A 173 13.42 -2.10 1.19
C SER A 173 12.03 -1.44 1.21
N HIS A 174 11.13 -1.96 2.04
CA HIS A 174 9.76 -1.45 2.15
C HIS A 174 9.72 -0.03 2.77
N THR A 175 10.54 0.21 3.79
CA THR A 175 10.66 1.54 4.40
C THR A 175 11.27 2.55 3.41
N HIS A 176 12.27 2.14 2.61
CA HIS A 176 12.79 2.97 1.52
C HIS A 176 11.73 3.27 0.47
N ALA A 177 10.92 2.30 0.04
CA ALA A 177 9.84 2.54 -0.90
C ALA A 177 8.82 3.55 -0.35
N ASN A 178 8.41 3.42 0.91
CA ASN A 178 7.50 4.37 1.57
C ASN A 178 8.10 5.77 1.70
N GLN A 179 9.40 5.89 2.03
CA GLN A 179 10.11 7.18 2.06
C GLN A 179 10.17 7.80 0.66
N GLY A 180 10.34 6.98 -0.39
CA GLY A 180 10.26 7.41 -1.79
C GLY A 180 8.89 8.02 -2.11
N TRP A 181 7.81 7.37 -1.74
CA TRP A 181 6.46 7.87 -1.91
C TRP A 181 6.20 9.14 -1.09
N ALA A 182 6.62 9.18 0.18
CA ALA A 182 6.49 10.38 1.01
C ALA A 182 7.22 11.58 0.38
N SER A 183 8.45 11.38 -0.10
CA SER A 183 9.24 12.40 -0.80
C SER A 183 8.58 12.86 -2.11
N LEU A 184 8.02 11.93 -2.89
CA LEU A 184 7.31 12.24 -4.13
C LEU A 184 6.06 13.09 -3.85
N HIS A 185 5.28 12.74 -2.85
CA HIS A 185 4.12 13.50 -2.39
C HIS A 185 4.52 14.89 -1.83
N ALA A 186 5.70 15.01 -1.21
CA ALA A 186 6.26 16.29 -0.77
C ALA A 186 6.77 17.15 -1.95
N GLY A 187 6.92 16.56 -3.15
CA GLY A 187 7.43 17.21 -4.35
C GLY A 187 8.96 17.14 -4.49
N ASP A 188 9.64 16.46 -3.56
CA ASP A 188 11.08 16.19 -3.66
C ASP A 188 11.31 14.93 -4.50
N ARG A 189 11.27 15.14 -5.81
CA ARG A 189 11.49 14.06 -6.79
C ARG A 189 12.88 13.44 -6.69
N ARG A 190 13.91 14.23 -6.31
CA ARG A 190 15.28 13.72 -6.25
C ARG A 190 15.42 12.71 -5.13
N ALA A 191 15.00 13.09 -3.93
CA ALA A 191 14.98 12.17 -2.80
C ALA A 191 14.10 10.94 -3.08
N ALA A 192 12.93 11.12 -3.73
CA ALA A 192 12.07 10.01 -4.12
C ALA A 192 12.78 9.00 -5.02
N LEU A 193 13.48 9.47 -6.07
CA LEU A 193 14.23 8.59 -6.98
C LEU A 193 15.35 7.84 -6.26
N ASP A 194 16.06 8.50 -5.35
CA ASP A 194 17.16 7.88 -4.60
C ASP A 194 16.62 6.77 -3.68
N HIS A 195 15.52 7.01 -3.00
CA HIS A 195 14.88 6.02 -2.13
C HIS A 195 14.25 4.84 -2.91
N PHE A 196 13.58 5.08 -4.04
CA PHE A 196 13.04 3.98 -4.85
C PHE A 196 14.15 3.11 -5.45
N ARG A 197 15.29 3.69 -5.87
CA ARG A 197 16.44 2.93 -6.34
C ARG A 197 17.04 2.08 -5.24
N GLU A 198 17.14 2.61 -4.04
CA GLU A 198 17.63 1.85 -2.90
C GLU A 198 16.68 0.71 -2.52
N ALA A 199 15.37 0.97 -2.51
CA ALA A 199 14.37 -0.08 -2.32
C ALA A 199 14.53 -1.22 -3.33
N LEU A 200 14.71 -0.89 -4.63
CA LEU A 200 14.90 -1.90 -5.68
C LEU A 200 16.28 -2.55 -5.68
N ARG A 201 17.29 -1.92 -5.09
CA ARG A 201 18.59 -2.56 -4.85
C ARG A 201 18.49 -3.65 -3.79
N LEU A 202 17.68 -3.39 -2.74
CA LEU A 202 17.44 -4.30 -1.62
C LEU A 202 16.47 -5.42 -2.00
N ASP A 203 15.38 -5.06 -2.68
CA ASP A 203 14.36 -5.99 -3.18
C ASP A 203 14.01 -5.66 -4.64
N PRO A 204 14.64 -6.32 -5.63
CA PRO A 204 14.38 -6.09 -7.05
C PRO A 204 12.96 -6.47 -7.50
N GLU A 205 12.24 -7.27 -6.73
CA GLU A 205 10.89 -7.73 -7.08
C GLU A 205 9.77 -6.87 -6.50
N SER A 206 10.11 -5.82 -5.72
CA SER A 206 9.13 -4.94 -5.14
C SER A 206 8.34 -4.15 -6.19
N ASP A 207 7.10 -4.56 -6.44
CA ASP A 207 6.17 -3.84 -7.35
C ASP A 207 5.90 -2.42 -6.86
N TRP A 208 5.77 -2.24 -5.54
CA TRP A 208 5.53 -0.95 -4.91
C TRP A 208 6.65 0.06 -5.18
N ALA A 209 7.92 -0.38 -5.10
CA ALA A 209 9.07 0.45 -5.43
C ALA A 209 9.21 0.69 -6.93
N ARG A 210 8.89 -0.31 -7.79
CA ARG A 210 8.89 -0.16 -9.25
C ARG A 210 7.86 0.86 -9.71
N GLU A 211 6.65 0.80 -9.18
CA GLU A 211 5.60 1.75 -9.49
C GLU A 211 6.01 3.17 -9.06
N GLY A 212 6.54 3.33 -7.84
CA GLY A 212 7.02 4.60 -7.32
C GLY A 212 8.15 5.19 -8.16
N LEU A 213 9.12 4.38 -8.58
CA LEU A 213 10.20 4.81 -9.46
C LEU A 213 9.66 5.29 -10.81
N ALA A 214 8.72 4.55 -11.41
CA ALA A 214 8.09 4.94 -12.67
C ALA A 214 7.35 6.27 -12.54
N GLU A 215 6.58 6.49 -11.47
CA GLU A 215 5.90 7.75 -11.21
C GLU A 215 6.89 8.92 -10.99
N ALA A 216 7.97 8.68 -10.25
CA ALA A 216 9.01 9.69 -10.02
C ALA A 216 9.76 10.05 -11.32
N LEU A 217 9.97 9.10 -12.24
CA LEU A 217 10.56 9.35 -13.57
C LEU A 217 9.60 10.11 -14.49
N LYS A 218 8.32 9.74 -14.50
CA LYS A 218 7.26 10.45 -15.24
C LYS A 218 7.19 11.92 -14.83
N ALA A 219 7.33 12.22 -13.53
CA ALA A 219 7.36 13.57 -12.98
C ALA A 219 8.52 14.45 -13.49
N ARG A 220 9.46 13.91 -14.27
CA ARG A 220 10.52 14.68 -14.96
C ARG A 220 9.96 15.58 -16.07
N ASN A 221 8.85 15.19 -16.68
CA ASN A 221 8.16 16.05 -17.66
C ASN A 221 7.34 17.11 -16.90
N PRO A 222 7.58 18.44 -17.14
CA PRO A 222 6.90 19.49 -16.40
C PRO A 222 5.37 19.47 -16.57
N LEU A 223 4.89 19.05 -17.73
CA LEU A 223 3.46 18.89 -17.98
C LEU A 223 2.91 17.72 -17.16
N TYR A 224 3.60 16.59 -17.16
CA TYR A 224 3.23 15.44 -16.36
C TYR A 224 3.33 15.73 -14.86
N ALA A 225 4.38 16.43 -14.43
CA ALA A 225 4.53 16.83 -13.02
C ALA A 225 3.36 17.73 -12.56
N ALA A 226 2.88 18.64 -13.42
CA ALA A 226 1.69 19.45 -13.10
C ALA A 226 0.42 18.60 -12.99
N MET A 227 0.24 17.63 -13.89
CA MET A 227 -0.88 16.68 -13.84
C MET A 227 -0.80 15.77 -12.64
N LEU A 228 0.38 15.22 -12.33
CA LEU A 228 0.58 14.38 -11.14
C LEU A 228 0.23 15.14 -9.86
N ARG A 229 0.69 16.39 -9.71
CA ARG A 229 0.31 17.25 -8.58
C ARG A 229 -1.20 17.46 -8.48
N TYR A 230 -1.88 17.63 -9.62
CA TYR A 230 -3.33 17.77 -9.65
C TYR A 230 -4.02 16.48 -9.19
N PHE A 231 -3.62 15.30 -9.68
CA PHE A 231 -4.21 14.03 -9.28
C PHE A 231 -3.95 13.72 -7.80
N LEU A 232 -2.72 13.89 -7.32
CA LEU A 232 -2.37 13.72 -5.92
C LEU A 232 -3.11 14.70 -5.01
N TRP A 233 -3.39 15.93 -5.48
CA TRP A 233 -4.23 16.89 -4.78
C TRP A 233 -5.69 16.44 -4.77
N MET A 234 -6.20 15.92 -5.89
CA MET A 234 -7.57 15.41 -5.98
C MET A 234 -7.82 14.20 -5.06
N GLU A 235 -6.84 13.31 -4.92
CA GLU A 235 -6.94 12.14 -4.02
C GLU A 235 -7.09 12.53 -2.55
N ARG A 236 -6.56 13.68 -2.15
CA ARG A 236 -6.67 14.23 -0.78
C ARG A 236 -8.04 14.82 -0.47
N LEU A 237 -8.84 15.07 -1.48
CA LEU A 237 -10.17 15.64 -1.29
C LEU A 237 -11.17 14.56 -0.90
N SER A 238 -12.08 14.93 0.01
CA SER A 238 -13.22 14.05 0.30
C SER A 238 -14.01 13.73 -0.98
N PRO A 239 -14.69 12.60 -1.07
CA PRO A 239 -15.48 12.24 -2.25
C PRO A 239 -16.48 13.34 -2.67
N ARG A 240 -17.08 14.05 -1.71
CA ARG A 240 -18.00 15.17 -1.97
C ARG A 240 -17.27 16.35 -2.60
N THR A 241 -16.12 16.74 -2.05
CA THR A 241 -15.32 17.87 -2.55
C THR A 241 -14.76 17.57 -3.94
N ARG A 242 -14.36 16.32 -4.19
CA ARG A 242 -13.88 15.86 -5.50
C ARG A 242 -14.94 16.08 -6.59
N TRP A 243 -16.17 15.69 -6.32
CA TRP A 243 -17.29 15.94 -7.24
C TRP A 243 -17.58 17.44 -7.46
N ILE A 244 -17.46 18.26 -6.41
CA ILE A 244 -17.63 19.72 -6.54
C ILE A 244 -16.58 20.31 -7.48
N VAL A 245 -15.31 19.88 -7.40
CA VAL A 245 -14.24 20.36 -8.28
C VAL A 245 -14.49 19.94 -9.72
N ILE A 246 -14.87 18.69 -9.97
CA ILE A 246 -15.16 18.18 -11.31
C ILE A 246 -16.34 18.91 -11.94
N LEU A 247 -17.44 19.01 -11.22
CA LEU A 247 -18.64 19.69 -11.70
C LEU A 247 -18.41 21.20 -11.87
N GLY A 248 -17.66 21.84 -10.93
CA GLY A 248 -17.28 23.24 -11.03
C GLY A 248 -16.47 23.54 -12.29
N GLY A 249 -15.50 22.68 -12.64
CA GLY A 249 -14.75 22.79 -13.88
C GLY A 249 -15.63 22.66 -15.12
N TYR A 250 -16.53 21.67 -15.15
CA TYR A 250 -17.48 21.48 -16.23
C TYR A 250 -18.43 22.67 -16.42
N PHE A 251 -19.03 23.15 -15.34
CA PHE A 251 -19.93 24.30 -15.41
C PHE A 251 -19.18 25.58 -15.76
N GLY A 252 -17.98 25.78 -15.23
CA GLY A 252 -17.10 26.89 -15.61
C GLY A 252 -16.82 26.93 -17.12
N PHE A 253 -16.42 25.78 -17.69
CA PHE A 253 -16.23 25.65 -19.13
C PHE A 253 -17.50 25.97 -19.93
N ARG A 254 -18.64 25.45 -19.50
CA ARG A 254 -19.94 25.68 -20.17
C ARG A 254 -20.33 27.16 -20.12
N LEU A 255 -20.12 27.84 -18.98
CA LEU A 255 -20.35 29.26 -18.83
C LEU A 255 -19.44 30.09 -19.74
N THR A 256 -18.13 29.81 -19.74
CA THR A 256 -17.15 30.48 -20.62
C THR A 256 -17.54 30.36 -22.09
N ARG A 257 -17.99 29.16 -22.51
CA ARG A 257 -18.49 28.93 -23.87
C ARG A 257 -19.76 29.71 -24.17
N GLY A 258 -20.64 29.85 -23.18
CA GLY A 258 -21.86 30.66 -23.31
C GLY A 258 -21.54 32.15 -23.51
N VAL A 259 -20.64 32.69 -22.69
CA VAL A 259 -20.19 34.10 -22.76
C VAL A 259 -19.48 34.38 -24.11
N ALA A 260 -18.61 33.48 -24.56
CA ALA A 260 -17.92 33.62 -25.86
C ALA A 260 -18.91 33.70 -27.03
N ARG A 261 -20.00 32.90 -27.00
CA ARG A 261 -21.04 32.93 -28.02
C ARG A 261 -21.89 34.23 -28.01
N SER A 262 -22.12 34.77 -26.81
CA SER A 262 -22.93 35.96 -26.65
C SER A 262 -22.16 37.26 -26.91
N ASN A 263 -20.81 37.23 -26.87
CA ASN A 263 -19.94 38.39 -27.01
C ASN A 263 -18.75 38.01 -27.92
N PRO A 264 -18.90 38.14 -29.26
CA PRO A 264 -17.83 37.77 -30.22
C PRO A 264 -16.50 38.53 -30.00
N GLY A 265 -16.54 39.73 -29.41
CA GLY A 265 -15.35 40.51 -29.09
C GLY A 265 -14.49 39.90 -27.95
N LEU A 266 -15.06 39.01 -27.09
CA LEU A 266 -14.35 38.32 -26.04
C LEU A 266 -13.84 36.94 -26.48
N GLU A 267 -14.28 36.43 -27.62
CA GLU A 267 -13.89 35.11 -28.15
C GLU A 267 -12.38 34.90 -28.22
N PRO A 268 -11.57 35.85 -28.78
CA PRO A 268 -10.11 35.69 -28.88
C PRO A 268 -9.43 35.55 -27.50
N PHE A 269 -9.99 36.12 -26.45
CA PHE A 269 -9.45 36.01 -25.07
C PHE A 269 -9.91 34.76 -24.36
N LEU A 270 -11.12 34.26 -24.63
CA LEU A 270 -11.71 33.08 -24.00
C LEU A 270 -11.31 31.77 -24.71
N LEU A 271 -11.00 31.84 -26.01
CA LEU A 271 -10.60 30.70 -26.81
C LEU A 271 -9.36 29.97 -26.26
N PRO A 272 -8.26 30.66 -25.88
CA PRO A 272 -7.10 30.00 -25.27
C PRO A 272 -7.44 29.23 -23.98
N LEU A 273 -8.30 29.79 -23.13
CA LEU A 273 -8.75 29.17 -21.90
C LEU A 273 -9.58 27.90 -22.17
N MET A 274 -10.45 27.96 -23.17
CA MET A 274 -11.26 26.80 -23.60
C MET A 274 -10.39 25.69 -24.18
N ILE A 275 -9.40 26.06 -25.00
CA ILE A 275 -8.42 25.11 -25.57
C ILE A 275 -7.59 24.49 -24.42
N ALA A 276 -7.09 25.29 -23.49
CA ALA A 276 -6.32 24.81 -22.34
C ALA A 276 -7.14 23.81 -21.49
N TYR A 277 -8.41 24.08 -21.25
CA TYR A 277 -9.29 23.14 -20.55
C TYR A 277 -9.52 21.85 -21.35
N GLY A 278 -9.78 21.93 -22.65
CA GLY A 278 -9.94 20.77 -23.53
C GLY A 278 -8.69 19.90 -23.57
N VAL A 279 -7.51 20.52 -23.70
CA VAL A 279 -6.20 19.85 -23.64
C VAL A 279 -5.99 19.20 -22.27
N PHE A 280 -6.31 19.91 -21.18
CA PHE A 280 -6.23 19.35 -19.84
C PHE A 280 -7.11 18.11 -19.67
N VAL A 281 -8.37 18.14 -20.12
CA VAL A 281 -9.28 16.98 -20.07
C VAL A 281 -8.73 15.83 -20.91
N LEU A 282 -8.28 16.09 -22.14
CA LEU A 282 -7.70 15.07 -23.01
C LEU A 282 -6.47 14.41 -22.35
N LEU A 283 -5.55 15.22 -21.84
CA LEU A 283 -4.34 14.75 -21.17
C LEU A 283 -4.68 13.97 -19.88
N SER A 284 -5.73 14.35 -19.14
CA SER A 284 -6.14 13.61 -17.94
C SER A 284 -6.59 12.18 -18.26
N TRP A 285 -7.10 11.94 -19.46
CA TRP A 285 -7.51 10.60 -19.92
C TRP A 285 -6.37 9.80 -20.56
N THR A 286 -5.41 10.49 -21.21
CA THR A 286 -4.35 9.85 -22.00
C THR A 286 -2.98 9.89 -21.31
N ALA A 287 -2.83 10.60 -20.20
CA ALA A 287 -1.53 10.79 -19.56
C ALA A 287 -0.87 9.49 -19.11
N ARG A 288 -1.61 8.57 -18.50
CA ARG A 288 -1.07 7.26 -18.09
C ARG A 288 -0.60 6.45 -19.30
N PRO A 289 -1.44 6.11 -20.28
CA PRO A 289 -0.97 5.31 -21.42
C PRO A 289 0.11 6.02 -22.25
N LEU A 290 0.05 7.35 -22.37
CA LEU A 290 1.07 8.10 -23.11
C LEU A 290 2.43 8.12 -22.38
N SER A 291 2.43 8.30 -21.05
CA SER A 291 3.66 8.29 -20.26
C SER A 291 4.30 6.89 -20.23
N ASP A 292 3.52 5.83 -20.19
CA ASP A 292 3.99 4.45 -20.22
C ASP A 292 4.64 4.15 -21.59
N ALA A 293 4.03 4.60 -22.69
CA ALA A 293 4.62 4.48 -24.03
C ALA A 293 5.95 5.27 -24.17
N VAL A 294 6.03 6.48 -23.61
CA VAL A 294 7.25 7.30 -23.61
C VAL A 294 8.35 6.68 -22.74
N LEU A 295 8.02 6.09 -21.59
CA LEU A 295 8.98 5.37 -20.74
C LEU A 295 9.52 4.13 -21.43
N MET A 296 8.67 3.32 -22.08
CA MET A 296 9.09 2.16 -22.85
C MET A 296 10.01 2.52 -24.02
N ALA A 297 9.88 3.74 -24.56
CA ALA A 297 10.72 4.25 -25.64
C ALA A 297 12.02 4.93 -25.15
N SER A 298 12.12 5.26 -23.86
CA SER A 298 13.31 5.90 -23.28
C SER A 298 14.33 4.87 -22.78
N THR A 299 15.62 5.22 -22.91
CA THR A 299 16.72 4.36 -22.41
C THR A 299 16.71 4.15 -20.90
N ASP A 300 16.07 5.05 -20.16
CA ASP A 300 15.95 4.98 -18.68
C ASP A 300 14.84 4.01 -18.20
N GLY A 301 13.95 3.57 -19.09
CA GLY A 301 12.85 2.65 -18.78
C GLY A 301 13.12 1.18 -19.11
N ARG A 302 14.37 0.80 -19.40
CA ARG A 302 14.79 -0.57 -19.74
C ARG A 302 15.54 -1.22 -18.57
N TYR A 303 14.96 -1.16 -17.39
CA TYR A 303 15.45 -1.93 -16.24
C TYR A 303 14.38 -2.90 -15.78
#